data_af582aee7cfc7d9fd2ad6675b3ecc2b5
#
_entry.id   af582aee7cfc7d9fd2ad6675b3ecc2b5
#
_cell.length_a   1.000
_cell.length_b   1.000
_cell.length_c   1.000
_cell.angle_alpha   90.00
_cell.angle_beta   90.00
_cell.angle_gamma   90.00
#
_symmetry.space_group_name_H-M   'P 1'
#
loop_
_entity.id
_entity.type
_entity.pdbx_description
1 polymer ?
#
loop_
_entity_poly.entity_id
_entity_poly.type
_entity_poly.pdbx_seq_one_letter_code
_entity_poly.pdbx_strand_id
1 'polypeptide(L)'
;MTQAVLGIIGGSGIYDLPGLEGAHEEVIKSPWGEPSAPLRRGTIVGLPIVFLPRHDKGHRLSPSDINYRANIDVLKRAGVTDLISLSACGSFKEELPPGTFVLVDQFVDRTHKRESSFFGRGCVAHVSMAHPVSPRLRIHLAAAAEAEGLAIARGGTYVCMEGPQFSTYAESMTYKTLGYSVIGMTNMPEAKLAREAEICYATVAMVTDFDCWHPDHDAVTVQDIIRVLTSNADKAKALVARLAKDFPREHEPCPIGSDRALDTALITAPEARDPELLKKLDAVAGRILRG
;
A
#
# COMPACT_ATOMS: atom_id res chain seq x y z
N MET A 1 21.12 -13.35 6.68
CA MET A 1 19.70 -12.99 6.51
C MET A 1 19.60 -11.47 6.62
N THR A 2 18.71 -10.83 5.90
CA THR A 2 18.56 -9.36 5.91
C THR A 2 17.65 -8.97 7.07
N GLN A 3 17.95 -7.88 7.78
CA GLN A 3 17.09 -7.33 8.81
C GLN A 3 15.72 -6.97 8.22
N ALA A 4 14.64 -7.31 8.90
CA ALA A 4 13.30 -6.86 8.53
C ALA A 4 13.13 -5.37 8.87
N VAL A 5 12.62 -4.60 7.91
CA VAL A 5 12.25 -3.20 8.08
C VAL A 5 10.79 -3.05 7.63
N LEU A 6 9.91 -2.72 8.56
CA LEU A 6 8.50 -2.60 8.29
C LEU A 6 8.16 -1.18 7.83
N GLY A 7 7.79 -1.05 6.56
CA GLY A 7 7.24 0.17 6.00
C GLY A 7 5.73 0.26 6.22
N ILE A 8 5.23 1.46 6.47
CA ILE A 8 3.81 1.72 6.62
C ILE A 8 3.47 2.96 5.81
N ILE A 9 2.55 2.83 4.87
CA ILE A 9 1.94 3.99 4.20
C ILE A 9 0.61 4.25 4.89
N GLY A 10 0.53 5.39 5.60
CA GLY A 10 -0.69 5.86 6.26
C GLY A 10 -1.63 6.52 5.27
N GLY A 11 -2.89 6.11 5.29
CA GLY A 11 -3.99 6.80 4.60
C GLY A 11 -4.54 7.96 5.43
N SER A 12 -5.73 8.44 5.04
CA SER A 12 -6.42 9.52 5.73
C SER A 12 -6.61 9.23 7.22
N GLY A 13 -6.31 10.19 8.08
CA GLY A 13 -6.43 10.07 9.54
C GLY A 13 -5.24 9.41 10.25
N ILE A 14 -4.26 8.86 9.52
CA ILE A 14 -3.08 8.22 10.11
C ILE A 14 -1.84 9.02 9.70
N TYR A 15 -1.41 9.91 10.58
CA TYR A 15 -0.27 10.81 10.35
C TYR A 15 0.90 10.54 11.28
N ASP A 16 0.72 9.70 12.30
CA ASP A 16 1.76 9.23 13.20
C ASP A 16 1.44 7.83 13.73
N LEU A 17 2.45 7.23 14.38
CA LEU A 17 2.34 5.90 15.00
C LEU A 17 2.66 6.01 16.49
N PRO A 18 1.72 5.66 17.38
CA PRO A 18 1.98 5.57 18.81
C PRO A 18 3.07 4.53 19.10
N GLY A 19 3.90 4.83 20.12
CA GLY A 19 4.94 3.90 20.55
C GLY A 19 6.17 3.85 19.64
N LEU A 20 6.30 4.76 18.68
CA LEU A 20 7.49 4.86 17.85
C LEU A 20 8.64 5.51 18.65
N GLU A 21 9.58 4.68 19.12
CA GLU A 21 10.75 5.08 19.87
C GLU A 21 11.83 5.65 18.96
N GLY A 22 12.54 6.69 19.41
CA GLY A 22 13.58 7.36 18.61
C GLY A 22 13.05 8.02 17.33
N ALA A 23 11.78 8.41 17.34
CA ALA A 23 11.11 8.97 16.15
C ALA A 23 11.81 10.24 15.65
N HIS A 24 12.17 10.25 14.37
CA HIS A 24 12.73 11.40 13.67
C HIS A 24 12.24 11.46 12.23
N GLU A 25 12.29 12.64 11.64
CA GLU A 25 12.02 12.82 10.20
C GLU A 25 13.30 12.63 9.40
N GLU A 26 13.21 11.92 8.28
CA GLU A 26 14.28 11.73 7.33
C GLU A 26 13.84 12.13 5.92
N VAL A 27 14.61 13.03 5.30
CA VAL A 27 14.39 13.43 3.91
C VAL A 27 15.30 12.60 3.00
N ILE A 28 14.72 11.72 2.21
CA ILE A 28 15.42 10.94 1.20
C ILE A 28 15.04 11.49 -0.18
N LYS A 29 16.05 11.83 -0.99
CA LYS A 29 15.83 12.27 -2.37
C LYS A 29 15.55 11.07 -3.28
N SER A 30 14.57 11.22 -4.15
CA SER A 30 14.24 10.25 -5.18
C SER A 30 14.51 10.82 -6.58
N PRO A 31 15.06 10.03 -7.50
CA PRO A 31 15.22 10.44 -8.90
C PRO A 31 13.87 10.52 -9.66
N TRP A 32 12.79 10.10 -9.00
CA TRP A 32 11.43 10.12 -9.53
C TRP A 32 10.64 11.38 -9.11
N GLY A 33 11.26 12.32 -8.42
CA GLY A 33 10.66 13.53 -7.91
C GLY A 33 10.43 13.50 -6.40
N GLU A 34 9.63 14.44 -5.90
CA GLU A 34 9.37 14.57 -4.47
C GLU A 34 8.36 13.51 -3.99
N PRO A 35 8.62 12.82 -2.86
CA PRO A 35 7.64 11.98 -2.20
C PRO A 35 6.55 12.83 -1.54
N SER A 36 5.45 12.19 -1.11
CA SER A 36 4.33 12.88 -0.47
C SER A 36 4.73 13.64 0.79
N ALA A 37 5.71 13.13 1.54
CA ALA A 37 6.23 13.76 2.76
C ALA A 37 7.62 13.19 3.10
N PRO A 38 8.37 13.83 4.02
CA PRO A 38 9.51 13.19 4.68
C PRO A 38 9.10 11.88 5.35
N LEU A 39 10.01 10.90 5.36
CA LEU A 39 9.81 9.65 6.09
C LEU A 39 9.91 9.90 7.60
N ARG A 40 9.07 9.23 8.37
CA ARG A 40 9.21 9.18 9.83
C ARG A 40 9.76 7.82 10.22
N ARG A 41 10.93 7.81 10.85
CA ARG A 41 11.64 6.58 11.26
C ARG A 41 11.71 6.45 12.77
N GLY A 42 11.81 5.22 13.22
CA GLY A 42 12.00 4.86 14.62
C GLY A 42 11.95 3.35 14.79
N THR A 43 11.71 2.90 16.02
CA THR A 43 11.50 1.48 16.31
C THR A 43 10.24 1.28 17.13
N ILE A 44 9.58 0.15 16.95
CA ILE A 44 8.53 -0.32 17.85
C ILE A 44 8.99 -1.69 18.38
N VAL A 45 9.20 -1.79 19.68
CA VAL A 45 9.74 -3.01 20.34
C VAL A 45 10.98 -3.53 19.60
N GLY A 46 11.89 -2.61 19.21
CA GLY A 46 13.14 -2.92 18.53
C GLY A 46 13.01 -3.29 17.03
N LEU A 47 11.81 -3.37 16.45
CA LEU A 47 11.62 -3.51 15.01
C LEU A 47 11.77 -2.15 14.33
N PRO A 48 12.66 -2.00 13.33
CA PRO A 48 12.74 -0.78 12.54
C PRO A 48 11.44 -0.50 11.79
N ILE A 49 10.92 0.70 11.94
CA ILE A 49 9.70 1.19 11.31
C ILE A 49 10.01 2.40 10.43
N VAL A 50 9.44 2.41 9.23
CA VAL A 50 9.46 3.54 8.31
C VAL A 50 8.03 3.90 7.96
N PHE A 51 7.60 5.10 8.32
CA PHE A 51 6.23 5.58 8.09
C PHE A 51 6.23 6.71 7.05
N LEU A 52 5.27 6.66 6.12
CA LEU A 52 5.02 7.68 5.11
C LEU A 52 3.53 8.07 5.09
N PRO A 53 3.15 9.35 5.34
CA PRO A 53 1.79 9.83 5.13
C PRO A 53 1.54 10.01 3.62
N ARG A 54 0.62 9.21 3.05
CA ARG A 54 0.38 9.15 1.60
C ARG A 54 -0.11 10.46 1.00
N HIS A 55 -0.96 11.18 1.71
CA HIS A 55 -1.60 12.43 1.24
C HIS A 55 -0.95 13.68 1.79
N ASP A 56 0.29 13.57 2.34
CA ASP A 56 0.94 14.62 3.12
C ASP A 56 0.15 15.02 4.40
N LYS A 57 0.73 15.88 5.23
CA LYS A 57 0.06 16.41 6.42
C LYS A 57 -1.09 17.33 6.00
N GLY A 58 -2.29 17.08 6.53
CA GLY A 58 -3.49 17.85 6.21
C GLY A 58 -4.18 17.44 4.91
N HIS A 59 -3.87 16.28 4.34
CA HIS A 59 -4.53 15.72 3.15
C HIS A 59 -4.47 16.66 1.94
N ARG A 60 -3.27 17.20 1.64
CA ARG A 60 -3.07 18.20 0.58
C ARG A 60 -2.96 17.61 -0.83
N LEU A 61 -2.67 16.32 -0.94
CA LEU A 61 -2.54 15.63 -2.21
C LEU A 61 -3.80 14.81 -2.51
N SER A 62 -4.41 15.05 -3.67
CA SER A 62 -5.46 14.15 -4.16
C SER A 62 -4.87 12.79 -4.54
N PRO A 63 -5.68 11.72 -4.68
CA PRO A 63 -5.16 10.41 -5.04
C PRO A 63 -4.30 10.37 -6.30
N SER A 64 -4.58 11.23 -7.29
CA SER A 64 -3.84 11.25 -8.55
C SER A 64 -2.69 12.26 -8.58
N ASP A 65 -2.58 13.14 -7.57
CA ASP A 65 -1.43 14.04 -7.37
C ASP A 65 -0.27 13.36 -6.60
N ILE A 66 -0.53 12.20 -6.00
CA ILE A 66 0.50 11.43 -5.28
C ILE A 66 1.56 10.94 -6.24
N ASN A 67 2.83 11.24 -5.94
CA ASN A 67 3.95 10.66 -6.65
C ASN A 67 4.28 9.26 -6.10
N TYR A 68 3.54 8.26 -6.57
CA TYR A 68 3.69 6.87 -6.10
C TYR A 68 5.09 6.31 -6.35
N ARG A 69 5.75 6.68 -7.48
CA ARG A 69 7.13 6.25 -7.76
C ARG A 69 8.10 6.79 -6.72
N ALA A 70 8.03 8.08 -6.44
CA ALA A 70 8.90 8.66 -5.41
C ALA A 70 8.64 8.05 -4.03
N ASN A 71 7.37 7.82 -3.66
CA ASN A 71 7.01 7.21 -2.39
C ASN A 71 7.61 5.81 -2.22
N ILE A 72 7.47 4.94 -3.22
CA ILE A 72 8.02 3.58 -3.16
C ILE A 72 9.55 3.58 -3.24
N ASP A 73 10.15 4.45 -4.06
CA ASP A 73 11.61 4.57 -4.16
C ASP A 73 12.25 5.00 -2.83
N VAL A 74 11.70 6.03 -2.15
CA VAL A 74 12.26 6.45 -0.86
C VAL A 74 12.08 5.40 0.24
N LEU A 75 11.00 4.64 0.22
CA LEU A 75 10.81 3.49 1.12
C LEU A 75 11.84 2.39 0.83
N LYS A 76 12.10 2.09 -0.44
CA LYS A 76 13.15 1.14 -0.83
C LYS A 76 14.54 1.61 -0.39
N ARG A 77 14.87 2.90 -0.60
CA ARG A 77 16.13 3.52 -0.15
C ARG A 77 16.27 3.50 1.37
N ALA A 78 15.17 3.62 2.10
CA ALA A 78 15.13 3.49 3.57
C ALA A 78 15.32 2.05 4.06
N GLY A 79 15.42 1.06 3.16
CA GLY A 79 15.65 -0.34 3.48
C GLY A 79 14.38 -1.14 3.78
N VAL A 80 13.20 -0.61 3.45
CA VAL A 80 11.92 -1.32 3.67
C VAL A 80 11.90 -2.65 2.93
N THR A 81 11.63 -3.73 3.65
CA THR A 81 11.49 -5.10 3.13
C THR A 81 10.03 -5.52 3.01
N ASP A 82 9.21 -5.06 3.94
CA ASP A 82 7.81 -5.40 4.09
C ASP A 82 6.99 -4.12 4.23
N LEU A 83 5.99 -3.93 3.39
CA LEU A 83 5.21 -2.69 3.30
C LEU A 83 3.72 -2.94 3.54
N ILE A 84 3.16 -2.24 4.52
CA ILE A 84 1.73 -2.24 4.80
C ILE A 84 1.13 -0.92 4.35
N SER A 85 0.08 -1.02 3.56
CA SER A 85 -0.75 0.10 3.13
C SER A 85 -2.04 0.10 3.95
N LEU A 86 -2.32 1.21 4.62
CA LEU A 86 -3.57 1.45 5.31
C LEU A 86 -4.45 2.34 4.44
N SER A 87 -5.63 1.85 4.07
CA SER A 87 -6.51 2.53 3.10
C SER A 87 -7.96 2.53 3.57
N ALA A 88 -8.57 3.70 3.70
CA ALA A 88 -10.02 3.80 3.83
C ALA A 88 -10.69 3.38 2.52
N CYS A 89 -11.83 2.72 2.60
CA CYS A 89 -12.54 2.17 1.44
C CYS A 89 -14.04 2.08 1.67
N GLY A 90 -14.80 2.07 0.57
CA GLY A 90 -16.20 1.64 0.55
C GLY A 90 -16.31 0.12 0.37
N SER A 91 -17.45 -0.44 0.77
CA SER A 91 -17.75 -1.87 0.64
C SER A 91 -18.87 -2.12 -0.37
N PHE A 92 -18.75 -3.22 -1.13
CA PHE A 92 -19.83 -3.72 -2.00
C PHE A 92 -20.59 -4.90 -1.38
N LYS A 93 -20.32 -5.25 -0.12
CA LYS A 93 -20.86 -6.43 0.52
C LYS A 93 -21.46 -6.10 1.88
N GLU A 94 -22.66 -6.60 2.14
CA GLU A 94 -23.35 -6.41 3.42
C GLU A 94 -22.59 -7.03 4.60
N GLU A 95 -21.91 -8.15 4.36
CA GLU A 95 -21.08 -8.83 5.34
C GLU A 95 -19.77 -8.09 5.68
N LEU A 96 -19.48 -7.00 4.98
CA LEU A 96 -18.33 -6.13 5.23
C LEU A 96 -18.79 -4.72 5.65
N PRO A 97 -19.46 -4.56 6.80
CA PRO A 97 -19.99 -3.26 7.25
C PRO A 97 -18.87 -2.29 7.63
N PRO A 98 -19.18 -0.97 7.74
CA PRO A 98 -18.26 0.03 8.26
C PRO A 98 -17.62 -0.40 9.58
N GLY A 99 -16.30 -0.21 9.70
CA GLY A 99 -15.49 -0.68 10.83
C GLY A 99 -14.84 -2.04 10.63
N THR A 100 -15.16 -2.77 9.55
CA THR A 100 -14.49 -4.02 9.15
C THR A 100 -13.16 -3.72 8.47
N PHE A 101 -12.14 -4.51 8.77
CA PHE A 101 -10.82 -4.46 8.11
C PHE A 101 -10.68 -5.62 7.15
N VAL A 102 -10.52 -5.34 5.86
CA VAL A 102 -10.40 -6.36 4.83
C VAL A 102 -8.93 -6.51 4.44
N LEU A 103 -8.38 -7.70 4.69
CA LEU A 103 -7.04 -8.09 4.26
C LEU A 103 -7.11 -8.58 2.81
N VAL A 104 -7.18 -7.65 1.87
CA VAL A 104 -7.38 -7.95 0.45
C VAL A 104 -6.26 -8.82 -0.12
N ASP A 105 -6.56 -9.56 -1.17
CA ASP A 105 -5.60 -10.43 -1.85
C ASP A 105 -5.55 -10.20 -3.37
N GLN A 106 -6.51 -9.45 -3.91
CA GLN A 106 -6.58 -9.12 -5.32
C GLN A 106 -6.91 -7.66 -5.57
N PHE A 107 -6.47 -7.15 -6.72
CA PHE A 107 -6.75 -5.79 -7.16
C PHE A 107 -7.30 -5.77 -8.58
N VAL A 108 -8.19 -4.79 -8.82
CA VAL A 108 -8.56 -4.34 -10.16
C VAL A 108 -8.19 -2.87 -10.28
N ASP A 109 -7.33 -2.54 -11.24
CA ASP A 109 -6.87 -1.17 -11.47
C ASP A 109 -7.75 -0.47 -12.51
N ARG A 110 -8.44 0.59 -12.09
CA ARG A 110 -9.23 1.50 -12.94
C ARG A 110 -8.61 2.89 -13.01
N THR A 111 -7.39 3.06 -12.53
CA THR A 111 -6.67 4.33 -12.62
C THR A 111 -6.09 4.52 -14.03
N HIS A 112 -5.95 5.77 -14.49
CA HIS A 112 -5.54 6.06 -15.87
C HIS A 112 -4.62 7.28 -16.02
N LYS A 113 -4.41 8.07 -14.94
CA LYS A 113 -3.55 9.28 -14.98
C LYS A 113 -2.21 9.10 -14.28
N ARG A 114 -1.96 7.90 -13.73
CA ARG A 114 -0.84 7.66 -12.80
C ARG A 114 0.29 6.94 -13.51
N GLU A 115 1.52 7.32 -13.16
CA GLU A 115 2.70 6.56 -13.55
C GLU A 115 2.75 5.24 -12.79
N SER A 116 2.60 4.13 -13.50
CA SER A 116 2.36 2.79 -12.93
C SER A 116 3.56 1.85 -12.97
N SER A 117 4.73 2.32 -13.44
CA SER A 117 5.95 1.53 -13.53
C SER A 117 7.19 2.39 -13.36
N PHE A 118 8.25 1.81 -12.78
CA PHE A 118 9.62 2.35 -12.82
C PHE A 118 10.32 2.04 -14.15
N PHE A 119 9.89 0.98 -14.82
CA PHE A 119 10.42 0.55 -16.10
C PHE A 119 9.66 1.16 -17.27
N GLY A 120 10.29 1.20 -18.45
CA GLY A 120 9.69 1.76 -19.62
C GLY A 120 10.68 1.85 -20.77
N ARG A 121 10.57 2.91 -21.60
CA ARG A 121 11.49 3.12 -22.73
C ARG A 121 12.94 3.13 -22.23
N GLY A 122 13.78 2.24 -22.74
CA GLY A 122 15.19 2.11 -22.37
C GLY A 122 15.49 0.98 -21.38
N CYS A 123 14.53 0.52 -20.60
CA CYS A 123 14.67 -0.69 -19.80
C CYS A 123 13.26 -1.23 -19.47
N VAL A 124 12.91 -2.36 -20.05
CA VAL A 124 11.57 -2.97 -19.92
C VAL A 124 11.66 -4.17 -18.98
N ALA A 125 10.72 -4.24 -18.04
CA ALA A 125 10.54 -5.39 -17.18
C ALA A 125 9.04 -5.76 -17.09
N HIS A 126 8.76 -7.07 -16.99
CA HIS A 126 7.41 -7.61 -16.81
C HIS A 126 7.35 -8.43 -15.53
N VAL A 127 7.04 -7.77 -14.41
CA VAL A 127 6.85 -8.45 -13.12
C VAL A 127 5.49 -9.16 -13.07
N SER A 128 5.46 -10.34 -12.45
CA SER A 128 4.19 -11.06 -12.26
C SER A 128 3.31 -10.37 -11.21
N MET A 129 2.05 -10.15 -11.56
CA MET A 129 1.02 -9.56 -10.68
C MET A 129 -0.17 -10.49 -10.44
N ALA A 130 -0.08 -11.79 -10.81
CA ALA A 130 -1.15 -12.77 -10.57
C ALA A 130 -1.52 -12.87 -9.07
N HIS A 131 -0.52 -12.78 -8.20
CA HIS A 131 -0.67 -12.71 -6.74
C HIS A 131 -0.03 -11.43 -6.23
N PRO A 132 -0.76 -10.31 -6.20
CA PRO A 132 -0.17 -8.98 -5.95
C PRO A 132 0.22 -8.73 -4.49
N VAL A 133 -0.33 -9.52 -3.56
CA VAL A 133 -0.18 -9.32 -2.12
C VAL A 133 0.62 -10.47 -1.50
N SER A 134 1.57 -10.14 -0.62
CA SER A 134 2.36 -11.14 0.13
C SER A 134 1.47 -11.96 1.08
N PRO A 135 1.34 -13.28 0.88
CA PRO A 135 0.54 -14.12 1.75
C PRO A 135 1.13 -14.19 3.17
N ARG A 136 2.46 -14.16 3.30
CA ARG A 136 3.16 -14.13 4.59
C ARG A 136 2.76 -12.89 5.39
N LEU A 137 2.83 -11.72 4.78
CA LEU A 137 2.48 -10.46 5.43
C LEU A 137 1.00 -10.41 5.84
N ARG A 138 0.10 -10.99 5.02
CA ARG A 138 -1.32 -11.14 5.37
C ARG A 138 -1.55 -12.04 6.58
N ILE A 139 -0.77 -13.12 6.74
CA ILE A 139 -0.86 -14.02 7.91
C ILE A 139 -0.51 -13.25 9.19
N HIS A 140 0.58 -12.49 9.19
CA HIS A 140 0.98 -11.67 10.34
C HIS A 140 -0.06 -10.58 10.64
N LEU A 141 -0.60 -9.92 9.62
CA LEU A 141 -1.68 -8.94 9.79
C LEU A 141 -2.94 -9.55 10.40
N ALA A 142 -3.33 -10.74 9.94
CA ALA A 142 -4.50 -11.42 10.46
C ALA A 142 -4.33 -11.80 11.93
N ALA A 143 -3.17 -12.36 12.30
CA ALA A 143 -2.87 -12.72 13.69
C ALA A 143 -2.87 -11.48 14.62
N ALA A 144 -2.27 -10.38 14.16
CA ALA A 144 -2.26 -9.12 14.92
C ALA A 144 -3.67 -8.53 15.08
N ALA A 145 -4.48 -8.56 14.03
CA ALA A 145 -5.85 -8.06 14.07
C ALA A 145 -6.75 -8.89 15.01
N GLU A 146 -6.61 -10.21 14.99
CA GLU A 146 -7.33 -11.12 15.89
C GLU A 146 -6.92 -10.89 17.35
N ALA A 147 -5.62 -10.70 17.60
CA ALA A 147 -5.11 -10.39 18.96
C ALA A 147 -5.64 -9.06 19.52
N GLU A 148 -5.97 -8.10 18.64
CA GLU A 148 -6.59 -6.83 19.01
C GLU A 148 -8.13 -6.88 18.95
N GLY A 149 -8.74 -8.05 18.69
CA GLY A 149 -10.20 -8.21 18.64
C GLY A 149 -10.88 -7.43 17.50
N LEU A 150 -10.16 -7.16 16.41
CA LEU A 150 -10.69 -6.40 15.29
C LEU A 150 -11.59 -7.27 14.40
N ALA A 151 -12.67 -6.70 13.89
CA ALA A 151 -13.49 -7.34 12.87
C ALA A 151 -12.70 -7.37 11.55
N ILE A 152 -12.32 -8.57 11.09
CA ILE A 152 -11.54 -8.77 9.87
C ILE A 152 -12.23 -9.69 8.88
N ALA A 153 -11.99 -9.41 7.59
CA ALA A 153 -12.26 -10.33 6.50
C ALA A 153 -10.93 -10.72 5.83
N ARG A 154 -10.76 -12.03 5.57
CA ARG A 154 -9.54 -12.57 4.95
C ARG A 154 -9.76 -12.78 3.46
N GLY A 155 -9.13 -11.97 2.64
CA GLY A 155 -9.28 -11.96 1.19
C GLY A 155 -10.35 -10.99 0.70
N GLY A 156 -10.38 -10.83 -0.61
CA GLY A 156 -11.31 -9.95 -1.32
C GLY A 156 -10.62 -9.11 -2.39
N THR A 157 -11.38 -8.76 -3.42
CA THR A 157 -10.91 -7.92 -4.50
C THR A 157 -11.14 -6.45 -4.20
N TYR A 158 -10.06 -5.67 -4.22
CA TYR A 158 -10.10 -4.22 -4.12
C TYR A 158 -10.08 -3.61 -5.52
N VAL A 159 -11.13 -2.90 -5.92
CA VAL A 159 -11.08 -2.05 -7.11
C VAL A 159 -10.51 -0.69 -6.75
N CYS A 160 -9.49 -0.26 -7.49
CA CYS A 160 -8.89 1.05 -7.33
C CYS A 160 -9.40 1.98 -8.42
N MET A 161 -10.24 2.94 -8.06
CA MET A 161 -10.73 3.97 -8.96
C MET A 161 -9.80 5.18 -8.99
N GLU A 162 -9.94 6.04 -10.01
CA GLU A 162 -9.09 7.24 -10.15
C GLU A 162 -9.36 8.26 -9.05
N GLY A 163 -10.62 8.57 -8.78
CA GLY A 163 -11.02 9.71 -7.95
C GLY A 163 -10.70 11.07 -8.62
N PRO A 164 -10.78 12.20 -7.91
CA PRO A 164 -11.14 12.32 -6.48
C PRO A 164 -12.65 12.21 -6.21
N GLN A 165 -13.50 12.19 -7.26
CA GLN A 165 -14.94 11.98 -7.11
C GLN A 165 -15.22 10.54 -6.67
N PHE A 166 -16.29 10.34 -5.90
CA PHE A 166 -16.80 9.01 -5.59
C PHE A 166 -17.51 8.42 -6.82
N SER A 167 -17.83 7.12 -6.76
CA SER A 167 -18.55 6.40 -7.81
C SER A 167 -19.91 7.02 -8.09
N THR A 168 -20.30 7.02 -9.35
CA THR A 168 -21.73 7.12 -9.69
C THR A 168 -22.44 5.84 -9.26
N TYR A 169 -23.76 5.89 -9.07
CA TYR A 169 -24.56 4.70 -8.74
C TYR A 169 -24.40 3.58 -9.78
N ALA A 170 -24.31 3.94 -11.07
CA ALA A 170 -24.11 2.97 -12.15
C ALA A 170 -22.74 2.29 -12.08
N GLU A 171 -21.67 3.03 -11.75
CA GLU A 171 -20.33 2.46 -11.51
C GLU A 171 -20.34 1.52 -10.31
N SER A 172 -20.92 1.96 -9.19
CA SER A 172 -21.04 1.18 -7.97
C SER A 172 -21.75 -0.15 -8.21
N MET A 173 -22.92 -0.10 -8.87
CA MET A 173 -23.68 -1.30 -9.25
C MET A 173 -22.92 -2.21 -10.20
N THR A 174 -22.13 -1.65 -11.12
CA THR A 174 -21.26 -2.42 -12.02
C THR A 174 -20.20 -3.18 -11.22
N TYR A 175 -19.49 -2.51 -10.33
CA TYR A 175 -18.45 -3.13 -9.51
C TYR A 175 -18.99 -4.19 -8.57
N LYS A 176 -20.16 -3.93 -7.96
CA LYS A 176 -20.87 -4.91 -7.14
C LYS A 176 -21.25 -6.16 -7.94
N THR A 177 -21.80 -5.98 -9.15
CA THR A 177 -22.19 -7.10 -10.04
C THR A 177 -21.00 -7.93 -10.48
N LEU A 178 -19.83 -7.30 -10.66
CA LEU A 178 -18.56 -8.00 -10.96
C LEU A 178 -17.98 -8.76 -9.74
N GLY A 179 -18.62 -8.66 -8.56
CA GLY A 179 -18.24 -9.39 -7.36
C GLY A 179 -17.05 -8.80 -6.59
N TYR A 180 -16.69 -7.53 -6.85
CA TYR A 180 -15.63 -6.87 -6.08
C TYR A 180 -16.06 -6.70 -4.62
N SER A 181 -15.08 -6.67 -3.73
CA SER A 181 -15.36 -6.64 -2.28
C SER A 181 -15.36 -5.22 -1.74
N VAL A 182 -14.36 -4.43 -2.12
CA VAL A 182 -14.16 -3.07 -1.62
C VAL A 182 -13.65 -2.14 -2.73
N ILE A 183 -13.84 -0.84 -2.53
CA ILE A 183 -13.42 0.22 -3.44
C ILE A 183 -12.62 1.28 -2.71
N GLY A 184 -11.54 1.74 -3.33
CA GLY A 184 -10.78 2.90 -2.87
C GLY A 184 -9.99 3.54 -3.99
N MET A 185 -9.09 4.47 -3.65
CA MET A 185 -8.46 5.32 -4.66
C MET A 185 -6.93 5.22 -4.70
N THR A 186 -6.28 4.41 -3.84
CA THR A 186 -4.84 4.61 -3.60
C THR A 186 -3.95 3.37 -3.74
N ASN A 187 -4.50 2.14 -3.70
CA ASN A 187 -3.67 0.94 -3.72
C ASN A 187 -3.07 0.61 -5.10
N MET A 188 -3.56 1.27 -6.16
CA MET A 188 -2.94 1.24 -7.48
C MET A 188 -2.52 2.66 -7.90
N PRO A 189 -1.31 2.81 -8.40
CA PRO A 189 -0.29 1.80 -8.74
C PRO A 189 0.64 1.39 -7.59
N GLU A 190 0.35 1.75 -6.33
CA GLU A 190 1.21 1.50 -5.16
C GLU A 190 1.69 0.03 -5.10
N ALA A 191 0.77 -0.94 -5.23
CA ALA A 191 1.10 -2.36 -5.21
C ALA A 191 1.97 -2.81 -6.41
N LYS A 192 1.74 -2.26 -7.60
CA LYS A 192 2.57 -2.53 -8.79
C LYS A 192 4.00 -2.09 -8.59
N LEU A 193 4.16 -0.85 -8.10
CA LEU A 193 5.47 -0.24 -7.86
C LEU A 193 6.21 -0.94 -6.71
N ALA A 194 5.51 -1.34 -5.64
CA ALA A 194 6.09 -2.15 -4.58
C ALA A 194 6.63 -3.49 -5.11
N ARG A 195 5.89 -4.16 -6.02
CA ARG A 195 6.33 -5.39 -6.67
C ARG A 195 7.58 -5.16 -7.51
N GLU A 196 7.63 -4.11 -8.33
CA GLU A 196 8.83 -3.77 -9.12
C GLU A 196 10.02 -3.39 -8.25
N ALA A 197 9.79 -2.81 -7.07
CA ALA A 197 10.82 -2.50 -6.10
C ALA A 197 11.22 -3.70 -5.21
N GLU A 198 10.66 -4.89 -5.46
CA GLU A 198 10.93 -6.09 -4.66
C GLU A 198 10.68 -5.88 -3.17
N ILE A 199 9.56 -5.20 -2.84
CA ILE A 199 9.06 -5.01 -1.49
C ILE A 199 7.83 -5.92 -1.31
N CYS A 200 7.82 -6.73 -0.26
CA CYS A 200 6.63 -7.50 0.11
C CYS A 200 5.51 -6.54 0.51
N TYR A 201 4.38 -6.59 -0.19
CA TYR A 201 3.29 -5.63 0.00
C TYR A 201 2.03 -6.32 0.52
N ALA A 202 1.33 -5.67 1.45
CA ALA A 202 -0.02 -5.99 1.84
C ALA A 202 -0.82 -4.71 2.13
N THR A 203 -2.14 -4.77 1.96
CA THR A 203 -3.01 -3.67 2.35
C THR A 203 -4.08 -4.11 3.32
N VAL A 204 -4.41 -3.22 4.24
CA VAL A 204 -5.56 -3.30 5.13
C VAL A 204 -6.56 -2.27 4.63
N ALA A 205 -7.62 -2.74 3.97
CA ALA A 205 -8.72 -1.89 3.53
C ALA A 205 -9.72 -1.73 4.68
N MET A 206 -9.82 -0.52 5.19
CA MET A 206 -10.64 -0.19 6.37
C MET A 206 -11.98 0.37 5.88
N VAL A 207 -13.03 -0.42 6.00
CA VAL A 207 -14.35 -0.04 5.50
C VAL A 207 -14.92 1.14 6.28
N THR A 208 -15.27 2.21 5.56
CA THR A 208 -15.88 3.42 6.11
C THR A 208 -17.38 3.53 5.80
N ASP A 209 -17.81 2.92 4.69
CA ASP A 209 -19.14 3.06 4.12
C ASP A 209 -19.48 1.89 3.17
N PHE A 210 -20.70 1.86 2.66
CA PHE A 210 -21.16 0.90 1.65
C PHE A 210 -21.11 1.44 0.21
N ASP A 211 -20.22 2.40 -0.07
CA ASP A 211 -20.27 3.13 -1.34
C ASP A 211 -21.70 3.73 -1.54
N CYS A 212 -22.19 3.89 -2.77
CA CYS A 212 -23.52 4.45 -3.02
C CYS A 212 -24.59 3.42 -3.45
N TRP A 213 -24.32 2.12 -3.31
CA TRP A 213 -25.23 1.07 -3.75
C TRP A 213 -26.28 0.64 -2.71
N HIS A 214 -26.03 0.90 -1.42
CA HIS A 214 -26.87 0.38 -0.34
C HIS A 214 -28.16 1.20 -0.19
N PRO A 215 -29.35 0.57 -0.21
CA PRO A 215 -30.61 1.28 -0.25
C PRO A 215 -30.95 2.09 1.02
N ASP A 216 -30.46 1.62 2.18
CA ASP A 216 -30.74 2.24 3.48
C ASP A 216 -29.64 3.25 3.91
N HIS A 217 -28.62 3.41 3.11
CA HIS A 217 -27.55 4.40 3.30
C HIS A 217 -27.58 5.34 2.11
N ASP A 218 -28.22 6.50 2.28
CA ASP A 218 -28.18 7.61 1.33
C ASP A 218 -26.73 7.94 0.95
N ALA A 219 -26.53 8.65 -0.16
CA ALA A 219 -25.24 9.03 -0.67
C ALA A 219 -24.29 9.42 0.46
N VAL A 220 -23.21 8.66 0.63
CA VAL A 220 -22.23 8.76 1.72
C VAL A 220 -21.77 10.20 1.87
N THR A 221 -22.02 10.82 3.02
CA THR A 221 -21.52 12.16 3.29
C THR A 221 -20.07 12.11 3.77
N VAL A 222 -19.30 13.14 3.43
CA VAL A 222 -17.90 13.28 3.91
C VAL A 222 -17.85 13.23 5.45
N GLN A 223 -18.87 13.74 6.15
CA GLN A 223 -18.93 13.74 7.61
C GLN A 223 -19.09 12.33 8.20
N ASP A 224 -19.91 11.48 7.59
CA ASP A 224 -20.06 10.09 8.03
C ASP A 224 -18.77 9.30 7.82
N ILE A 225 -18.12 9.49 6.67
CA ILE A 225 -16.80 8.91 6.39
C ILE A 225 -15.80 9.34 7.48
N ILE A 226 -15.70 10.63 7.81
CA ILE A 226 -14.74 11.15 8.79
C ILE A 226 -14.96 10.51 10.17
N ARG A 227 -16.22 10.33 10.61
CA ARG A 227 -16.52 9.72 11.90
C ARG A 227 -16.00 8.27 12.00
N VAL A 228 -16.29 7.45 11.00
CA VAL A 228 -15.83 6.06 10.94
C VAL A 228 -14.32 6.01 10.73
N LEU A 229 -13.77 6.89 9.89
CA LEU A 229 -12.34 7.01 9.62
C LEU A 229 -11.53 7.24 10.89
N THR A 230 -11.97 8.13 11.78
CA THR A 230 -11.29 8.41 13.04
C THR A 230 -11.23 7.16 13.93
N SER A 231 -12.36 6.45 14.08
CA SER A 231 -12.39 5.19 14.84
C SER A 231 -11.51 4.12 14.20
N ASN A 232 -11.53 4.00 12.87
CA ASN A 232 -10.69 3.05 12.14
C ASN A 232 -9.20 3.39 12.25
N ALA A 233 -8.84 4.69 12.29
CA ALA A 233 -7.46 5.11 12.46
C ALA A 233 -6.87 4.65 13.80
N ASP A 234 -7.63 4.75 14.89
CA ASP A 234 -7.16 4.29 16.22
C ASP A 234 -7.00 2.76 16.25
N LYS A 235 -7.93 2.03 15.65
CA LYS A 235 -7.82 0.57 15.50
C LYS A 235 -6.61 0.18 14.64
N ALA A 236 -6.35 0.91 13.55
CA ALA A 236 -5.20 0.66 12.68
C ALA A 236 -3.87 0.92 13.40
N LYS A 237 -3.80 1.95 14.25
CA LYS A 237 -2.62 2.20 15.09
C LYS A 237 -2.36 1.05 16.07
N ALA A 238 -3.41 0.53 16.72
CA ALA A 238 -3.31 -0.64 17.59
C ALA A 238 -2.86 -1.90 16.82
N LEU A 239 -3.43 -2.13 15.64
CA LEU A 239 -3.03 -3.20 14.73
C LEU A 239 -1.53 -3.13 14.38
N VAL A 240 -1.04 -1.95 14.00
CA VAL A 240 0.36 -1.75 13.65
C VAL A 240 1.28 -1.98 14.83
N ALA A 241 0.92 -1.49 16.03
CA ALA A 241 1.69 -1.70 17.24
C ALA A 241 1.77 -3.20 17.60
N ARG A 242 0.65 -3.92 17.52
CA ARG A 242 0.59 -5.36 17.74
C ARG A 242 1.43 -6.11 16.72
N LEU A 243 1.25 -5.80 15.44
CA LEU A 243 2.04 -6.40 14.39
C LEU A 243 3.54 -6.20 14.60
N ALA A 244 3.98 -4.98 14.89
CA ALA A 244 5.41 -4.68 15.10
C ALA A 244 6.00 -5.45 16.29
N LYS A 245 5.20 -5.68 17.35
CA LYS A 245 5.61 -6.49 18.51
C LYS A 245 5.94 -7.94 18.10
N ASP A 246 5.08 -8.54 17.30
CA ASP A 246 5.11 -9.98 16.99
C ASP A 246 5.78 -10.28 15.63
N PHE A 247 6.18 -9.24 14.87
CA PHE A 247 6.81 -9.39 13.55
C PHE A 247 8.24 -9.93 13.64
N PRO A 248 8.64 -10.84 12.71
CA PRO A 248 10.02 -11.33 12.64
C PRO A 248 11.05 -10.19 12.53
N ARG A 249 12.19 -10.32 13.20
CA ARG A 249 13.30 -9.35 13.14
C ARG A 249 14.20 -9.55 11.93
N GLU A 250 14.11 -10.70 11.29
CA GLU A 250 14.77 -11.03 10.04
C GLU A 250 13.73 -11.15 8.92
N HIS A 251 14.09 -10.65 7.74
CA HIS A 251 13.22 -10.77 6.57
C HIS A 251 13.22 -12.21 6.07
N GLU A 252 12.05 -12.81 6.05
CA GLU A 252 11.83 -14.13 5.50
C GLU A 252 11.48 -14.05 4.01
N PRO A 253 11.96 -14.98 3.16
CA PRO A 253 11.60 -15.01 1.75
C PRO A 253 10.09 -15.04 1.53
N CYS A 254 9.63 -14.27 0.56
CA CYS A 254 8.21 -14.26 0.20
C CYS A 254 7.83 -15.53 -0.57
N PRO A 255 6.83 -16.32 -0.15
CA PRO A 255 6.45 -17.56 -0.83
C PRO A 255 6.07 -17.39 -2.31
N ILE A 256 5.65 -16.19 -2.70
CA ILE A 256 5.30 -15.86 -4.09
C ILE A 256 6.40 -15.06 -4.81
N GLY A 257 7.60 -14.95 -4.23
CA GLY A 257 8.75 -14.28 -4.84
C GLY A 257 8.61 -12.76 -4.97
N SER A 258 7.83 -12.08 -4.10
CA SER A 258 7.70 -10.62 -4.17
C SER A 258 9.04 -9.90 -3.98
N ASP A 259 9.90 -10.41 -3.10
CA ASP A 259 11.24 -9.94 -2.77
C ASP A 259 12.31 -10.28 -3.82
N ARG A 260 11.91 -11.01 -4.88
CA ARG A 260 12.75 -11.43 -6.02
C ARG A 260 12.01 -11.29 -7.35
N ALA A 261 11.07 -10.37 -7.43
CA ALA A 261 10.21 -10.22 -8.60
C ALA A 261 10.96 -9.89 -9.90
N LEU A 262 12.18 -9.36 -9.80
CA LEU A 262 13.00 -8.97 -10.94
C LEU A 262 13.94 -10.09 -11.47
N ASP A 263 14.08 -11.24 -10.78
CA ASP A 263 15.01 -12.30 -11.18
C ASP A 263 14.88 -12.72 -12.65
N THR A 264 13.64 -12.72 -13.17
CA THR A 264 13.33 -13.12 -14.56
C THR A 264 12.48 -12.09 -15.29
N ALA A 265 12.37 -10.87 -14.79
CA ALA A 265 11.44 -9.87 -15.31
C ALA A 265 12.02 -8.97 -16.41
N LEU A 266 13.35 -8.76 -16.42
CA LEU A 266 14.01 -7.85 -17.36
C LEU A 266 14.02 -8.43 -18.78
N ILE A 267 13.46 -7.71 -19.72
CA ILE A 267 13.37 -8.11 -21.14
C ILE A 267 14.45 -7.44 -21.98
N THR A 268 14.76 -6.16 -21.68
CA THR A 268 15.78 -5.42 -22.43
C THR A 268 17.15 -6.02 -22.21
N ALA A 269 17.82 -6.39 -23.30
CA ALA A 269 19.20 -6.90 -23.29
C ALA A 269 20.16 -5.88 -22.64
N PRO A 270 21.16 -6.33 -21.88
CA PRO A 270 22.04 -5.45 -21.10
C PRO A 270 22.64 -4.28 -21.92
N GLU A 271 23.09 -4.56 -23.14
CA GLU A 271 23.73 -3.60 -24.05
C GLU A 271 22.74 -2.56 -24.66
N ALA A 272 21.45 -2.83 -24.59
CA ALA A 272 20.41 -1.96 -25.10
C ALA A 272 19.74 -1.08 -24.01
N ARG A 273 20.18 -1.25 -22.75
CA ARG A 273 19.59 -0.50 -21.62
C ARG A 273 20.06 0.93 -21.60
N ASP A 274 19.13 1.86 -21.39
CA ASP A 274 19.42 3.28 -21.27
C ASP A 274 20.19 3.58 -19.97
N PRO A 275 21.42 4.11 -20.03
CA PRO A 275 22.24 4.41 -18.85
C PRO A 275 21.58 5.44 -17.91
N GLU A 276 20.80 6.41 -18.41
CA GLU A 276 20.16 7.41 -17.59
C GLU A 276 18.97 6.81 -16.80
N LEU A 277 18.23 5.91 -17.42
CA LEU A 277 17.19 5.17 -16.70
C LEU A 277 17.79 4.21 -15.66
N LEU A 278 18.90 3.53 -15.99
CA LEU A 278 19.59 2.66 -15.04
C LEU A 278 20.04 3.40 -13.78
N LYS A 279 20.52 4.65 -13.92
CA LYS A 279 20.87 5.49 -12.76
C LYS A 279 19.66 5.75 -11.86
N LYS A 280 18.46 5.94 -12.43
CA LYS A 280 17.23 6.12 -11.65
C LYS A 280 16.76 4.84 -10.98
N LEU A 281 17.05 3.69 -11.57
CA LEU A 281 16.69 2.37 -11.07
C LEU A 281 17.64 1.83 -10.00
N ASP A 282 18.62 2.58 -9.55
CA ASP A 282 19.70 2.17 -8.66
C ASP A 282 19.23 1.53 -7.33
N ALA A 283 18.15 2.05 -6.74
CA ALA A 283 17.54 1.50 -5.54
C ALA A 283 16.53 0.40 -5.84
N VAL A 284 15.65 0.64 -6.82
CA VAL A 284 14.54 -0.27 -7.17
C VAL A 284 15.06 -1.59 -7.73
N ALA A 285 16.01 -1.55 -8.66
CA ALA A 285 16.52 -2.72 -9.39
C ALA A 285 18.02 -2.98 -9.15
N GLY A 286 18.63 -2.30 -8.18
CA GLY A 286 20.07 -2.37 -7.93
C GLY A 286 20.59 -3.77 -7.64
N ARG A 287 19.77 -4.64 -7.06
CA ARG A 287 20.10 -6.04 -6.81
C ARG A 287 20.43 -6.80 -8.11
N ILE A 288 19.66 -6.56 -9.18
CA ILE A 288 19.79 -7.25 -10.46
C ILE A 288 20.73 -6.51 -11.44
N LEU A 289 20.79 -5.17 -11.33
CA LEU A 289 21.56 -4.38 -12.29
C LEU A 289 23.06 -4.24 -11.96
N ARG A 290 23.46 -4.56 -10.72
CA ARG A 290 24.87 -4.49 -10.26
C ARG A 290 25.58 -5.87 -10.23
N GLY A 291 24.84 -6.93 -10.47
CA GLY A 291 25.31 -8.33 -10.49
C GLY A 291 25.74 -8.75 -11.91
#